data_0567bf8181631d8a20ef4b5e13d34469
#
_entry.id   0567bf8181631d8a20ef4b5e13d34469
#
_cell.length_a   1.000
_cell.length_b   1.000
_cell.length_c   1.000
_cell.angle_alpha   90.00
_cell.angle_beta   90.00
_cell.angle_gamma   90.00
#
_symmetry.space_group_name_H-M   'P 1'
#
loop_
_entity.id
_entity.type
_entity.pdbx_description
1 polymer ?
#
loop_
_entity_poly.entity_id
_entity_poly.type
_entity_poly.pdbx_seq_one_letter_code
_entity_poly.pdbx_strand_id
1 'polypeptide(L)'
;MGGLSLTQSSPKEKAFTFNIFNNNTYTLNSLSKGEGWGEVKTNRMETKAINKLNQTADFLPLNGTDYVEFYVGNAKQAAHYYKTAFGFQDLAYAGPETGVRDRASYVLQQGKIRIVLTTPLHSTHPIAEHIKTHGDGVKVLALWVDDAYDAFEQTTSRGALPYQQPQTITDEYGEVRTSGIKLYGETVHLFVERKNYKGLFLPGYKKLETNYHPQDTGLLYVDHCVGNVGWHKMNEWVNFYEDVMGFRNILTFDDKMISTEYSALMSKVMSNGNGYVKFPINEPAEGKKKSQIEEYLEFYEDEGVQHMALATHDIVKTVTDLQSRGVEFLKVPTVYYDELTNRVGHIDEDIEPLKKLGILVDRDDEGYLLQIFTKPVEDRPTLFFEIIQRKGAKSFGAGNFKALFEAIEREQDLRGNL
;
A
#
# COMPACT_ATOMS: atom_id res chain seq x y z
N MET A 1 -33.28 -10.97 -16.07
CA MET A 1 -34.56 -10.24 -16.21
C MET A 1 -35.44 -10.65 -15.06
N GLY A 2 -35.55 -9.88 -14.02
CA GLY A 2 -36.40 -10.11 -12.86
C GLY A 2 -37.75 -9.44 -13.07
N GLY A 3 -38.82 -10.25 -13.19
CA GLY A 3 -40.19 -9.74 -13.36
C GLY A 3 -40.80 -9.29 -12.04
N LEU A 4 -41.37 -8.10 -12.00
CA LEU A 4 -42.23 -7.61 -10.91
C LEU A 4 -43.59 -8.36 -10.99
N SER A 5 -43.96 -9.08 -9.94
CA SER A 5 -45.31 -9.63 -9.77
C SER A 5 -46.06 -8.82 -8.70
N LEU A 6 -47.15 -8.18 -9.10
CA LEU A 6 -48.10 -7.50 -8.21
C LEU A 6 -49.25 -8.45 -7.88
N THR A 7 -49.38 -8.86 -6.63
CA THR A 7 -50.59 -9.51 -6.12
C THR A 7 -51.42 -8.49 -5.36
N GLN A 8 -52.68 -8.24 -5.82
CA GLN A 8 -53.67 -7.41 -5.13
C GLN A 8 -54.44 -8.26 -4.11
N SER A 9 -54.34 -7.90 -2.86
CA SER A 9 -55.32 -8.30 -1.84
C SER A 9 -56.07 -7.05 -1.38
N SER A 10 -57.37 -7.14 -1.29
CA SER A 10 -58.46 -6.21 -1.01
C SER A 10 -58.13 -4.74 -0.56
N PRO A 11 -59.04 -3.76 -0.70
CA PRO A 11 -58.70 -2.32 -0.84
C PRO A 11 -58.19 -1.58 0.42
N LYS A 12 -57.68 -2.23 1.41
CA LYS A 12 -57.18 -1.56 2.65
C LYS A 12 -55.70 -1.74 3.00
N GLU A 13 -54.98 -2.62 2.31
CA GLU A 13 -53.53 -2.81 2.57
C GLU A 13 -52.78 -3.02 1.27
N LYS A 14 -51.75 -2.21 1.02
CA LYS A 14 -50.80 -2.45 -0.08
C LYS A 14 -49.50 -2.97 0.55
N ALA A 15 -49.20 -4.23 0.29
CA ALA A 15 -47.92 -4.84 0.61
C ALA A 15 -47.04 -4.91 -0.63
N PHE A 16 -45.76 -4.53 -0.53
CA PHE A 16 -44.76 -4.70 -1.58
C PHE A 16 -43.80 -5.81 -1.17
N THR A 17 -43.68 -6.81 -2.01
CA THR A 17 -42.76 -7.93 -1.77
C THR A 17 -41.61 -7.86 -2.78
N PHE A 18 -40.37 -7.89 -2.29
CA PHE A 18 -39.17 -7.90 -3.11
C PHE A 18 -38.46 -9.26 -2.91
N ASN A 19 -38.12 -9.92 -3.99
CA ASN A 19 -37.23 -11.08 -3.97
C ASN A 19 -35.82 -10.62 -4.35
N ILE A 20 -34.91 -10.73 -3.41
CA ILE A 20 -33.48 -10.54 -3.67
C ILE A 20 -32.84 -11.94 -3.68
N PHE A 21 -31.95 -12.17 -4.61
CA PHE A 21 -31.25 -13.45 -4.78
C PHE A 21 -30.75 -13.99 -3.43
N ASN A 22 -31.18 -15.16 -3.09
CA ASN A 22 -30.94 -16.07 -1.97
C ASN A 22 -32.14 -16.23 -1.01
N ASN A 23 -33.30 -16.73 -1.53
CA ASN A 23 -34.43 -17.35 -0.79
C ASN A 23 -34.96 -16.64 0.48
N ASN A 24 -34.75 -15.33 0.66
CA ASN A 24 -35.36 -14.58 1.74
C ASN A 24 -36.42 -13.62 1.20
N THR A 25 -37.67 -13.81 1.66
CA THR A 25 -38.82 -12.98 1.32
C THR A 25 -39.07 -11.96 2.43
N TYR A 26 -39.09 -10.68 2.11
CA TYR A 26 -39.39 -9.61 3.07
C TYR A 26 -40.73 -8.96 2.71
N THR A 27 -41.63 -8.81 3.69
CA THR A 27 -42.92 -8.15 3.50
C THR A 27 -42.93 -6.85 4.28
N LEU A 28 -43.16 -5.72 3.59
CA LEU A 28 -43.36 -4.38 4.21
C LEU A 28 -44.87 -4.06 4.19
N ASN A 29 -45.48 -3.87 5.35
CA ASN A 29 -46.84 -3.39 5.51
C ASN A 29 -46.87 -1.87 5.63
N SER A 30 -47.67 -1.21 4.79
CA SER A 30 -47.89 0.23 4.91
C SER A 30 -48.98 0.55 5.92
N LEU A 31 -48.69 1.42 6.89
CA LEU A 31 -49.68 2.01 7.77
C LEU A 31 -50.49 3.11 7.07
N SER A 32 -51.74 3.25 7.45
CA SER A 32 -52.75 4.16 6.86
C SER A 32 -52.34 5.64 6.95
N LYS A 33 -52.81 6.41 5.96
CA LYS A 33 -52.58 7.87 5.83
C LYS A 33 -52.84 8.62 7.13
N GLY A 34 -51.81 9.29 7.68
CA GLY A 34 -52.00 10.27 8.73
C GLY A 34 -50.81 10.49 9.67
N GLU A 35 -49.87 9.61 9.74
CA GLU A 35 -48.74 9.77 10.68
C GLU A 35 -47.40 9.74 9.92
N GLY A 36 -46.55 10.72 10.25
CA GLY A 36 -45.22 10.88 9.62
C GLY A 36 -44.35 9.65 9.79
N TRP A 37 -43.33 9.51 8.95
CA TRP A 37 -42.34 8.43 8.96
C TRP A 37 -41.76 8.29 10.38
N GLY A 38 -42.26 7.30 11.13
CA GLY A 38 -41.71 6.95 12.43
C GLY A 38 -40.37 6.26 12.25
N GLU A 39 -39.40 6.61 13.08
CA GLU A 39 -38.13 5.92 13.19
C GLU A 39 -38.37 4.40 13.31
N VAL A 40 -37.82 3.65 12.36
CA VAL A 40 -37.76 2.18 12.46
C VAL A 40 -36.82 1.86 13.61
N LYS A 41 -37.34 1.52 14.76
CA LYS A 41 -36.56 0.92 15.85
C LYS A 41 -36.11 -0.45 15.39
N THR A 42 -34.96 -0.49 14.69
CA THR A 42 -34.23 -1.72 14.45
C THR A 42 -33.84 -2.32 15.80
N ASN A 43 -34.29 -3.53 16.06
CA ASN A 43 -33.99 -4.23 17.30
C ASN A 43 -32.46 -4.37 17.42
N ARG A 44 -31.88 -3.78 18.45
CA ARG A 44 -30.42 -3.74 18.72
C ARG A 44 -29.79 -5.15 18.79
N MET A 45 -30.62 -6.18 18.91
CA MET A 45 -30.19 -7.60 18.85
C MET A 45 -30.08 -8.13 17.42
N GLU A 46 -30.95 -7.72 16.50
CA GLU A 46 -30.86 -8.16 15.08
C GLU A 46 -29.70 -7.49 14.37
N THR A 47 -29.41 -6.20 14.65
CA THR A 47 -28.26 -5.50 14.12
C THR A 47 -26.95 -6.12 14.63
N LYS A 48 -26.90 -6.58 15.91
CA LYS A 48 -25.76 -7.32 16.44
C LYS A 48 -25.62 -8.73 15.84
N ALA A 49 -26.72 -9.40 15.52
CA ALA A 49 -26.70 -10.71 14.89
C ALA A 49 -26.29 -10.62 13.40
N ILE A 50 -26.77 -9.62 12.67
CA ILE A 50 -26.39 -9.35 11.29
C ILE A 50 -24.91 -8.91 11.20
N ASN A 51 -24.43 -8.06 12.12
CA ASN A 51 -23.02 -7.71 12.21
C ASN A 51 -22.11 -8.87 12.64
N LYS A 52 -22.66 -9.87 13.34
CA LYS A 52 -21.93 -11.08 13.75
C LYS A 52 -21.94 -12.17 12.67
N LEU A 53 -22.90 -12.16 11.77
CA LEU A 53 -22.96 -13.06 10.60
C LEU A 53 -22.12 -12.57 9.41
N ASN A 54 -21.81 -11.27 9.36
CA ASN A 54 -20.92 -10.68 8.32
C ASN A 54 -19.45 -10.59 8.73
N GLN A 55 -19.07 -11.06 9.91
CA GLN A 55 -17.68 -11.39 10.22
C GLN A 55 -17.43 -12.83 9.75
N THR A 56 -17.24 -13.03 8.45
CA THR A 56 -16.43 -14.16 8.00
C THR A 56 -15.10 -14.03 8.74
N ALA A 57 -14.73 -15.07 9.50
CA ALA A 57 -13.46 -15.08 10.20
C ALA A 57 -12.37 -14.74 9.19
N ASP A 58 -11.47 -13.79 9.55
CA ASP A 58 -10.32 -13.46 8.73
C ASP A 58 -9.49 -14.73 8.59
N PHE A 59 -9.49 -15.32 7.40
CA PHE A 59 -8.78 -16.58 7.14
C PHE A 59 -7.29 -16.37 6.93
N LEU A 60 -6.85 -15.13 6.78
CA LEU A 60 -5.45 -14.74 6.61
C LEU A 60 -5.14 -13.54 7.52
N PRO A 61 -5.07 -13.74 8.84
CA PRO A 61 -4.75 -12.67 9.76
C PRO A 61 -3.30 -12.20 9.55
N LEU A 62 -3.13 -10.91 9.22
CA LEU A 62 -1.83 -10.28 9.03
C LEU A 62 -1.52 -9.33 10.18
N ASN A 63 -0.32 -9.44 10.74
CA ASN A 63 0.15 -8.59 11.84
C ASN A 63 0.83 -7.28 11.36
N GLY A 64 1.00 -7.14 10.04
CA GLY A 64 1.61 -5.98 9.39
C GLY A 64 2.63 -6.37 8.32
N THR A 65 3.33 -5.37 7.80
CA THR A 65 4.49 -5.57 6.92
C THR A 65 5.68 -6.00 7.76
N ASP A 66 6.29 -7.14 7.43
CA ASP A 66 7.52 -7.62 8.10
C ASP A 66 8.74 -6.89 7.57
N TYR A 67 8.93 -6.90 6.24
CA TYR A 67 9.96 -6.14 5.54
C TYR A 67 9.57 -5.92 4.07
N VAL A 68 10.28 -4.99 3.42
CA VAL A 68 10.23 -4.81 1.96
C VAL A 68 11.62 -5.07 1.40
N GLU A 69 11.75 -5.99 0.42
CA GLU A 69 13.03 -6.29 -0.21
C GLU A 69 13.09 -5.69 -1.61
N PHE A 70 14.19 -4.99 -1.83
CA PHE A 70 14.54 -4.38 -3.10
C PHE A 70 15.66 -5.20 -3.76
N TYR A 71 15.48 -5.51 -5.03
CA TYR A 71 16.60 -5.92 -5.85
C TYR A 71 17.27 -4.68 -6.42
N VAL A 72 18.58 -4.56 -6.18
CA VAL A 72 19.34 -3.35 -6.52
C VAL A 72 20.66 -3.71 -7.18
N GLY A 73 21.11 -2.87 -8.11
CA GLY A 73 22.37 -3.08 -8.83
C GLY A 73 23.59 -3.06 -7.92
N ASN A 74 23.56 -2.29 -6.83
CA ASN A 74 24.64 -2.24 -5.84
C ASN A 74 24.09 -2.02 -4.43
N ALA A 75 23.86 -3.10 -3.69
CA ALA A 75 23.27 -3.05 -2.36
C ALA A 75 24.11 -2.25 -1.34
N LYS A 76 25.43 -2.25 -1.47
CA LYS A 76 26.32 -1.48 -0.59
C LYS A 76 26.14 0.03 -0.76
N GLN A 77 26.02 0.50 -2.00
CA GLN A 77 25.76 1.91 -2.31
C GLN A 77 24.34 2.31 -1.94
N ALA A 78 23.35 1.49 -2.29
CA ALA A 78 21.96 1.71 -1.93
C ALA A 78 21.78 1.77 -0.40
N ALA A 79 22.40 0.85 0.36
CA ALA A 79 22.37 0.88 1.82
C ALA A 79 22.99 2.18 2.38
N HIS A 80 24.08 2.67 1.78
CA HIS A 80 24.65 3.95 2.19
C HIS A 80 23.69 5.11 1.93
N TYR A 81 23.03 5.14 0.77
CA TYR A 81 22.01 6.15 0.43
C TYR A 81 20.89 6.16 1.46
N TYR A 82 20.23 5.03 1.71
CA TYR A 82 19.11 4.97 2.65
C TYR A 82 19.51 5.28 4.10
N LYS A 83 20.72 4.92 4.50
CA LYS A 83 21.26 5.32 5.81
C LYS A 83 21.49 6.83 5.89
N THR A 84 22.17 7.40 4.91
CA THR A 84 22.55 8.82 4.93
C THR A 84 21.34 9.73 4.72
N ALA A 85 20.56 9.47 3.69
CA ALA A 85 19.42 10.31 3.30
C ALA A 85 18.20 10.10 4.19
N PHE A 86 17.80 8.83 4.44
CA PHE A 86 16.58 8.51 5.18
C PHE A 86 16.82 8.22 6.68
N GLY A 87 18.06 8.10 7.13
CA GLY A 87 18.36 7.87 8.56
C GLY A 87 18.16 6.43 9.03
N PHE A 88 18.14 5.46 8.12
CA PHE A 88 18.09 4.04 8.49
C PHE A 88 19.38 3.59 9.18
N GLN A 89 19.27 2.59 10.07
CA GLN A 89 20.37 1.96 10.77
C GLN A 89 20.64 0.57 10.20
N ASP A 90 21.91 0.15 10.20
CA ASP A 90 22.24 -1.25 9.87
C ASP A 90 21.65 -2.19 10.93
N LEU A 91 20.86 -3.18 10.50
CA LEU A 91 20.31 -4.23 11.36
C LEU A 91 21.07 -5.54 11.19
N ALA A 92 21.22 -6.02 9.95
CA ALA A 92 21.80 -7.31 9.64
C ALA A 92 22.37 -7.34 8.22
N TYR A 93 23.19 -8.34 7.93
CA TYR A 93 23.83 -8.57 6.65
C TYR A 93 23.93 -10.07 6.35
N ALA A 94 23.75 -10.42 5.08
CA ALA A 94 24.08 -11.72 4.52
C ALA A 94 24.86 -11.54 3.22
N GLY A 95 26.00 -12.23 3.06
CA GLY A 95 26.87 -12.13 1.90
C GLY A 95 28.07 -13.06 2.03
N PRO A 96 29.13 -12.86 1.26
CA PRO A 96 30.31 -13.74 1.28
C PRO A 96 30.89 -13.98 2.66
N GLU A 97 30.90 -12.96 3.52
CA GLU A 97 31.43 -13.02 4.89
C GLU A 97 30.56 -13.86 5.83
N THR A 98 29.30 -14.09 5.47
CA THR A 98 28.37 -14.93 6.23
C THR A 98 28.12 -16.29 5.56
N GLY A 99 28.82 -16.57 4.44
CA GLY A 99 28.72 -17.84 3.72
C GLY A 99 27.78 -17.82 2.49
N VAL A 100 27.07 -16.72 2.24
CA VAL A 100 26.23 -16.53 1.04
C VAL A 100 27.13 -16.03 -0.09
N ARG A 101 27.37 -16.87 -1.12
CA ARG A 101 28.39 -16.61 -2.16
C ARG A 101 27.86 -16.02 -3.46
N ASP A 102 26.56 -16.04 -3.66
CA ASP A 102 25.90 -15.68 -4.92
C ASP A 102 25.27 -14.28 -4.89
N ARG A 103 25.04 -13.73 -3.70
CA ARG A 103 24.43 -12.40 -3.49
C ARG A 103 24.89 -11.77 -2.19
N ALA A 104 24.59 -10.48 -2.04
CA ALA A 104 24.75 -9.75 -0.79
C ALA A 104 23.46 -9.00 -0.46
N SER A 105 23.01 -9.08 0.81
CA SER A 105 21.78 -8.44 1.30
C SER A 105 22.07 -7.63 2.55
N TYR A 106 21.78 -6.33 2.51
CA TYR A 106 21.83 -5.41 3.65
C TYR A 106 20.44 -5.21 4.19
N VAL A 107 20.25 -5.44 5.48
CA VAL A 107 18.99 -5.17 6.18
C VAL A 107 19.13 -3.90 6.96
N LEU A 108 18.29 -2.92 6.66
CA LEU A 108 18.26 -1.63 7.33
C LEU A 108 16.95 -1.47 8.09
N GLN A 109 16.97 -0.76 9.21
CA GLN A 109 15.80 -0.53 10.05
C GLN A 109 15.72 0.93 10.51
N GLN A 110 14.48 1.47 10.53
CA GLN A 110 14.11 2.67 11.28
C GLN A 110 12.69 2.48 11.82
N GLY A 111 12.49 2.69 13.12
CA GLY A 111 11.22 2.35 13.77
C GLY A 111 10.86 0.86 13.56
N LYS A 112 9.68 0.62 13.00
CA LYS A 112 9.22 -0.72 12.58
C LYS A 112 9.47 -1.03 11.10
N ILE A 113 10.03 -0.09 10.35
CA ILE A 113 10.33 -0.27 8.94
C ILE A 113 11.61 -1.10 8.82
N ARG A 114 11.55 -2.19 8.06
CA ARG A 114 12.72 -2.94 7.62
C ARG A 114 12.76 -2.96 6.11
N ILE A 115 13.89 -2.54 5.54
CA ILE A 115 14.16 -2.69 4.12
C ILE A 115 15.34 -3.64 3.94
N VAL A 116 15.26 -4.48 2.92
CA VAL A 116 16.33 -5.41 2.54
C VAL A 116 16.79 -4.99 1.15
N LEU A 117 18.08 -4.77 1.00
CA LEU A 117 18.69 -4.36 -0.26
C LEU A 117 19.57 -5.50 -0.73
N THR A 118 19.17 -6.19 -1.79
CA THR A 118 19.83 -7.40 -2.28
C THR A 118 20.40 -7.17 -3.68
N THR A 119 21.69 -7.48 -3.84
CA THR A 119 22.41 -7.43 -5.12
C THR A 119 22.99 -8.80 -5.47
N PRO A 120 22.97 -9.21 -6.75
CA PRO A 120 23.65 -10.43 -7.18
C PRO A 120 25.17 -10.18 -7.25
N LEU A 121 25.97 -11.23 -6.99
CA LEU A 121 27.42 -11.16 -7.14
C LEU A 121 27.91 -11.75 -8.47
N HIS A 122 27.01 -12.34 -9.24
CA HIS A 122 27.31 -12.93 -10.56
C HIS A 122 26.23 -12.56 -11.57
N SER A 123 26.65 -12.24 -12.79
CA SER A 123 25.76 -11.84 -13.89
C SER A 123 24.77 -12.93 -14.34
N THR A 124 25.03 -14.19 -13.99
CA THR A 124 24.16 -15.34 -14.29
C THR A 124 23.13 -15.60 -13.20
N HIS A 125 23.14 -14.83 -12.10
CA HIS A 125 22.16 -14.98 -11.05
C HIS A 125 20.78 -14.44 -11.51
N PRO A 126 19.64 -15.07 -11.17
CA PRO A 126 18.30 -14.58 -11.57
C PRO A 126 18.03 -13.12 -11.18
N ILE A 127 18.55 -12.66 -10.03
CA ILE A 127 18.44 -11.24 -9.61
C ILE A 127 19.11 -10.31 -10.63
N ALA A 128 20.19 -10.73 -11.30
CA ALA A 128 20.86 -9.89 -12.29
C ALA A 128 19.99 -9.68 -13.54
N GLU A 129 19.24 -10.70 -13.96
CA GLU A 129 18.29 -10.56 -15.07
C GLU A 129 17.11 -9.68 -14.70
N HIS A 130 16.57 -9.82 -13.47
CA HIS A 130 15.53 -8.93 -12.93
C HIS A 130 15.99 -7.46 -12.99
N ILE A 131 17.16 -7.14 -12.45
CA ILE A 131 17.69 -5.78 -12.42
C ILE A 131 17.97 -5.25 -13.84
N LYS A 132 18.45 -6.10 -14.74
CA LYS A 132 18.68 -5.71 -16.14
C LYS A 132 17.38 -5.27 -16.81
N THR A 133 16.26 -5.97 -16.56
CA THR A 133 14.95 -5.67 -17.12
C THR A 133 14.33 -4.45 -16.42
N HIS A 134 14.20 -4.50 -15.10
CA HIS A 134 13.38 -3.55 -14.34
C HIS A 134 14.15 -2.37 -13.76
N GLY A 135 15.48 -2.45 -13.65
CA GLY A 135 16.27 -1.55 -12.80
C GLY A 135 16.17 -1.95 -11.33
N ASP A 136 16.55 -1.04 -10.44
CA ASP A 136 16.35 -1.22 -9.01
C ASP A 136 14.85 -1.11 -8.69
N GLY A 137 14.33 -1.95 -7.79
CA GLY A 137 12.91 -1.96 -7.48
C GLY A 137 12.50 -2.96 -6.39
N VAL A 138 11.24 -2.90 -5.99
CA VAL A 138 10.68 -3.78 -4.97
C VAL A 138 10.40 -5.16 -5.57
N LYS A 139 11.04 -6.18 -5.01
CA LYS A 139 10.79 -7.59 -5.34
C LYS A 139 9.82 -8.26 -4.37
N VAL A 140 9.99 -8.00 -3.07
CA VAL A 140 9.25 -8.70 -2.01
C VAL A 140 8.51 -7.72 -1.13
N LEU A 141 7.23 -7.96 -0.96
CA LEU A 141 6.39 -7.39 0.09
C LEU A 141 6.15 -8.50 1.13
N ALA A 142 7.01 -8.56 2.17
CA ALA A 142 6.91 -9.58 3.20
C ALA A 142 5.88 -9.20 4.27
N LEU A 143 4.99 -10.13 4.57
CA LEU A 143 3.87 -9.97 5.48
C LEU A 143 4.10 -10.81 6.75
N TRP A 144 3.95 -10.20 7.91
CA TRP A 144 4.05 -10.88 9.17
C TRP A 144 2.78 -11.65 9.48
N VAL A 145 2.91 -12.97 9.69
CA VAL A 145 1.83 -13.91 9.99
C VAL A 145 2.11 -14.71 11.26
N ASP A 146 1.06 -15.28 11.85
CA ASP A 146 1.18 -16.18 12.99
C ASP A 146 1.53 -17.61 12.56
N ASP A 147 1.15 -18.02 11.34
CA ASP A 147 1.47 -19.33 10.74
C ASP A 147 1.71 -19.18 9.23
N ALA A 148 2.98 -19.37 8.81
CA ALA A 148 3.37 -19.23 7.41
C ALA A 148 2.93 -20.43 6.53
N TYR A 149 2.70 -21.59 7.13
CA TYR A 149 2.23 -22.78 6.42
C TYR A 149 0.74 -22.68 6.13
N ASP A 150 -0.06 -22.27 7.14
CA ASP A 150 -1.49 -22.03 6.96
C ASP A 150 -1.73 -20.87 5.97
N ALA A 151 -0.99 -19.77 6.06
CA ALA A 151 -1.07 -18.67 5.12
C ALA A 151 -0.85 -19.12 3.66
N PHE A 152 0.11 -20.02 3.43
CA PHE A 152 0.35 -20.60 2.11
C PHE A 152 -0.81 -21.49 1.65
N GLU A 153 -1.31 -22.37 2.50
CA GLU A 153 -2.45 -23.26 2.20
C GLU A 153 -3.71 -22.46 1.89
N GLN A 154 -4.03 -21.45 2.75
CA GLN A 154 -5.19 -20.60 2.56
C GLN A 154 -5.14 -19.85 1.22
N THR A 155 -4.00 -19.29 0.86
CA THR A 155 -3.87 -18.51 -0.37
C THR A 155 -3.80 -19.39 -1.62
N THR A 156 -3.02 -20.47 -1.62
CA THR A 156 -2.87 -21.35 -2.79
C THR A 156 -4.13 -22.17 -3.09
N SER A 157 -4.86 -22.61 -2.06
CA SER A 157 -6.17 -23.28 -2.24
C SER A 157 -7.22 -22.34 -2.87
N ARG A 158 -7.04 -21.02 -2.78
CA ARG A 158 -7.89 -19.99 -3.39
C ARG A 158 -7.36 -19.47 -4.72
N GLY A 159 -6.27 -20.05 -5.26
CA GLY A 159 -5.78 -19.76 -6.60
C GLY A 159 -4.49 -18.97 -6.68
N ALA A 160 -3.84 -18.63 -5.56
CA ALA A 160 -2.50 -18.02 -5.63
C ALA A 160 -1.49 -18.97 -6.27
N LEU A 161 -0.63 -18.43 -7.13
CA LEU A 161 0.48 -19.19 -7.69
C LEU A 161 1.62 -19.26 -6.67
N PRO A 162 2.13 -20.45 -6.33
CA PRO A 162 3.26 -20.59 -5.44
C PRO A 162 4.51 -19.89 -5.97
N TYR A 163 5.21 -19.15 -5.09
CA TYR A 163 6.56 -18.64 -5.34
C TYR A 163 7.60 -19.43 -4.54
N GLN A 164 7.35 -19.57 -3.23
CA GLN A 164 8.21 -20.32 -2.33
C GLN A 164 7.36 -21.31 -1.52
N GLN A 165 7.71 -22.59 -1.58
CA GLN A 165 7.10 -23.60 -0.73
C GLN A 165 7.35 -23.30 0.73
N PRO A 166 6.44 -23.68 1.66
CA PRO A 166 6.66 -23.54 3.08
C PRO A 166 7.97 -24.19 3.53
N GLN A 167 8.78 -23.44 4.25
CA GLN A 167 10.04 -23.92 4.79
C GLN A 167 10.30 -23.38 6.19
N THR A 168 11.05 -24.15 7.00
CA THR A 168 11.56 -23.74 8.29
C THR A 168 13.06 -23.56 8.20
N ILE A 169 13.56 -22.39 8.57
CA ILE A 169 14.97 -22.03 8.60
C ILE A 169 15.37 -21.85 10.06
N THR A 170 16.49 -22.41 10.49
CA THR A 170 16.93 -22.44 11.90
C THR A 170 18.37 -21.98 12.06
N ASP A 171 18.67 -21.38 13.22
CA ASP A 171 20.01 -21.14 13.73
C ASP A 171 20.03 -21.20 15.27
N GLU A 172 21.10 -20.72 15.91
CA GLU A 172 21.21 -20.69 17.37
C GLU A 172 20.19 -19.79 18.06
N TYR A 173 19.47 -18.91 17.34
CA TYR A 173 18.47 -18.00 17.90
C TYR A 173 17.03 -18.53 17.74
N GLY A 174 16.85 -19.70 17.13
CA GLY A 174 15.55 -20.34 16.97
C GLY A 174 15.18 -20.63 15.52
N GLU A 175 13.89 -20.55 15.21
CA GLU A 175 13.37 -20.84 13.88
C GLU A 175 12.51 -19.70 13.32
N VAL A 176 12.60 -19.49 12.00
CA VAL A 176 11.67 -18.69 11.22
C VAL A 176 11.03 -19.61 10.18
N ARG A 177 9.70 -19.52 10.03
CA ARG A 177 8.97 -20.20 8.96
C ARG A 177 8.59 -19.20 7.91
N THR A 178 8.81 -19.56 6.65
CA THR A 178 8.48 -18.70 5.50
C THR A 178 7.81 -19.50 4.41
N SER A 179 6.98 -18.82 3.65
CA SER A 179 6.36 -19.30 2.42
C SER A 179 6.10 -18.10 1.50
N GLY A 180 5.68 -18.32 0.26
CA GLY A 180 5.44 -17.19 -0.63
C GLY A 180 4.58 -17.50 -1.83
N ILE A 181 3.91 -16.47 -2.31
CA ILE A 181 3.05 -16.48 -3.48
C ILE A 181 3.45 -15.39 -4.47
N LYS A 182 3.15 -15.62 -5.75
CA LYS A 182 3.34 -14.61 -6.80
C LYS A 182 2.27 -13.53 -6.70
N LEU A 183 2.65 -12.33 -7.11
CA LEU A 183 1.82 -11.14 -7.21
C LEU A 183 1.94 -10.57 -8.62
N TYR A 184 1.49 -9.34 -8.86
CA TYR A 184 1.62 -8.68 -10.16
C TYR A 184 3.07 -8.58 -10.62
N GLY A 185 3.27 -8.73 -11.93
CA GLY A 185 4.58 -8.76 -12.55
C GLY A 185 5.50 -9.81 -11.93
N GLU A 186 6.69 -9.38 -11.56
CA GLU A 186 7.63 -10.23 -10.84
C GLU A 186 7.61 -10.04 -9.31
N THR A 187 6.74 -9.15 -8.79
CA THR A 187 6.58 -8.93 -7.33
C THR A 187 6.02 -10.18 -6.65
N VAL A 188 6.35 -10.37 -5.37
CA VAL A 188 5.88 -11.51 -4.58
C VAL A 188 5.47 -11.08 -3.17
N HIS A 189 4.54 -11.83 -2.59
CA HIS A 189 4.32 -11.80 -1.14
C HIS A 189 5.06 -12.96 -0.49
N LEU A 190 5.85 -12.67 0.55
CA LEU A 190 6.35 -13.68 1.48
C LEU A 190 5.57 -13.59 2.78
N PHE A 191 5.17 -14.73 3.32
CA PHE A 191 4.61 -14.87 4.66
C PHE A 191 5.73 -15.25 5.61
N VAL A 192 5.86 -14.49 6.72
CA VAL A 192 6.98 -14.63 7.67
C VAL A 192 6.43 -14.84 9.07
N GLU A 193 6.71 -16.01 9.63
CA GLU A 193 6.38 -16.39 11.00
C GLU A 193 7.64 -16.34 11.85
N ARG A 194 7.67 -15.46 12.88
CA ARG A 194 8.84 -15.18 13.72
C ARG A 194 8.67 -15.51 15.20
N LYS A 195 7.54 -16.09 15.59
CA LYS A 195 7.21 -16.26 17.03
C LYS A 195 8.27 -17.02 17.84
N ASN A 196 9.02 -17.90 17.17
CA ASN A 196 10.04 -18.74 17.77
C ASN A 196 11.48 -18.28 17.48
N TYR A 197 11.67 -17.03 17.02
CA TYR A 197 12.97 -16.50 16.63
C TYR A 197 13.36 -15.26 17.43
N LYS A 198 14.58 -15.29 18.01
CA LYS A 198 15.13 -14.18 18.80
C LYS A 198 16.35 -13.52 18.16
N GLY A 199 16.70 -13.91 16.94
CA GLY A 199 17.78 -13.30 16.19
C GLY A 199 17.40 -11.94 15.59
N LEU A 200 18.37 -11.30 14.94
CA LEU A 200 18.22 -9.91 14.44
C LEU A 200 17.20 -9.78 13.31
N PHE A 201 17.22 -10.72 12.35
CA PHE A 201 16.37 -10.64 11.16
C PHE A 201 15.89 -12.02 10.69
N LEU A 202 16.71 -12.79 9.98
CA LEU A 202 16.46 -14.16 9.56
C LEU A 202 17.67 -15.03 9.87
N PRO A 203 17.50 -16.35 10.03
CA PRO A 203 18.63 -17.27 10.15
C PRO A 203 19.65 -17.09 9.02
N GLY A 204 20.94 -17.10 9.36
CA GLY A 204 22.03 -16.86 8.43
C GLY A 204 22.44 -15.39 8.24
N TYR A 205 21.63 -14.45 8.68
CA TYR A 205 22.00 -13.03 8.75
C TYR A 205 22.80 -12.75 10.02
N LYS A 206 23.84 -11.92 9.89
CA LYS A 206 24.70 -11.52 11.03
C LYS A 206 24.66 -10.01 11.20
N LYS A 207 24.98 -9.56 12.42
CA LYS A 207 25.14 -8.14 12.69
C LYS A 207 26.26 -7.57 11.81
N LEU A 208 25.98 -6.46 11.16
CA LEU A 208 26.99 -5.69 10.42
C LEU A 208 27.65 -4.70 11.38
N GLU A 209 28.95 -4.87 11.62
CA GLU A 209 29.70 -3.89 12.40
C GLU A 209 29.96 -2.66 11.55
N THR A 210 29.57 -1.49 12.06
CA THR A 210 29.71 -0.20 11.39
C THR A 210 30.05 0.88 12.41
N ASN A 211 30.86 1.85 12.00
CA ASN A 211 31.14 3.06 12.78
C ASN A 211 30.24 4.25 12.37
N TYR A 212 29.34 4.05 11.41
CA TYR A 212 28.44 5.07 10.92
C TYR A 212 27.00 4.82 11.42
N HIS A 213 26.54 5.70 12.30
CA HIS A 213 25.22 5.64 12.92
C HIS A 213 24.49 6.97 12.63
N PRO A 214 23.79 7.09 11.50
CA PRO A 214 23.04 8.30 11.19
C PRO A 214 21.92 8.52 12.20
N GLN A 215 21.56 9.77 12.45
CA GLN A 215 20.36 10.10 13.21
C GLN A 215 19.13 9.66 12.43
N ASP A 216 18.12 9.07 13.12
CA ASP A 216 16.85 8.78 12.50
C ASP A 216 16.12 10.07 12.09
N THR A 217 15.19 9.95 11.15
CA THR A 217 14.40 11.07 10.63
C THR A 217 12.96 11.05 11.14
N GLY A 218 12.64 10.15 12.07
CA GLY A 218 11.30 10.02 12.65
C GLY A 218 10.34 9.13 11.86
N LEU A 219 10.83 8.30 10.94
CA LEU A 219 10.03 7.31 10.23
C LEU A 219 9.69 6.13 11.13
N LEU A 220 8.45 5.64 11.09
CA LEU A 220 7.90 4.75 12.11
C LEU A 220 7.55 3.36 11.59
N TYR A 221 6.72 3.29 10.55
CA TYR A 221 6.23 2.05 9.93
C TYR A 221 5.82 2.27 8.49
N VAL A 222 5.67 1.20 7.72
CA VAL A 222 5.11 1.22 6.37
C VAL A 222 3.59 1.37 6.48
N ASP A 223 3.05 2.50 6.04
CA ASP A 223 1.60 2.75 6.05
C ASP A 223 0.89 1.96 4.94
N HIS A 224 1.45 2.01 3.72
CA HIS A 224 0.96 1.28 2.56
C HIS A 224 2.04 1.15 1.47
N CYS A 225 1.81 0.22 0.53
CA CYS A 225 2.60 0.09 -0.70
C CYS A 225 1.66 0.09 -1.89
N VAL A 226 1.99 0.86 -2.92
CA VAL A 226 1.15 1.04 -4.11
C VAL A 226 1.69 0.25 -5.27
N GLY A 227 0.82 -0.58 -5.88
CA GLY A 227 1.12 -1.32 -7.09
C GLY A 227 0.56 -0.63 -8.34
N ASN A 228 1.38 -0.54 -9.38
CA ASN A 228 0.95 -0.17 -10.72
C ASN A 228 0.78 -1.42 -11.57
N VAL A 229 -0.39 -1.55 -12.18
CA VAL A 229 -0.73 -2.68 -13.03
C VAL A 229 -1.10 -2.22 -14.44
N GLY A 230 -1.08 -3.14 -15.41
CA GLY A 230 -1.38 -2.86 -16.80
C GLY A 230 -2.84 -2.46 -17.05
N TRP A 231 -3.12 -2.03 -18.27
CA TRP A 231 -4.47 -1.70 -18.73
C TRP A 231 -5.45 -2.84 -18.46
N HIS A 232 -6.58 -2.53 -17.83
CA HIS A 232 -7.67 -3.46 -17.47
C HIS A 232 -7.27 -4.57 -16.48
N LYS A 233 -6.14 -4.40 -15.77
CA LYS A 233 -5.64 -5.37 -14.78
C LYS A 233 -6.04 -5.06 -13.34
N MET A 234 -6.44 -3.83 -13.03
CA MET A 234 -6.79 -3.44 -11.65
C MET A 234 -7.85 -4.36 -11.04
N ASN A 235 -8.94 -4.67 -11.76
CA ASN A 235 -9.98 -5.54 -11.23
C ASN A 235 -9.52 -6.99 -11.05
N GLU A 236 -8.60 -7.48 -11.87
CA GLU A 236 -7.99 -8.80 -11.69
C GLU A 236 -7.26 -8.88 -10.35
N TRP A 237 -6.42 -7.87 -10.05
CA TRP A 237 -5.66 -7.81 -8.81
C TRP A 237 -6.52 -7.45 -7.59
N VAL A 238 -7.55 -6.63 -7.74
CA VAL A 238 -8.54 -6.38 -6.69
C VAL A 238 -9.24 -7.68 -6.31
N ASN A 239 -9.74 -8.46 -7.28
CA ASN A 239 -10.35 -9.76 -7.03
C ASN A 239 -9.36 -10.74 -6.39
N PHE A 240 -8.08 -10.73 -6.81
CA PHE A 240 -7.05 -11.53 -6.15
C PHE A 240 -6.93 -11.17 -4.67
N TYR A 241 -6.86 -9.88 -4.31
CA TYR A 241 -6.78 -9.48 -2.93
C TYR A 241 -8.06 -9.83 -2.13
N GLU A 242 -9.23 -9.73 -2.75
CA GLU A 242 -10.51 -10.10 -2.10
C GLU A 242 -10.64 -11.62 -1.90
N ASP A 243 -10.50 -12.38 -2.97
CA ASP A 243 -10.80 -13.81 -2.97
C ASP A 243 -9.67 -14.66 -2.38
N VAL A 244 -8.41 -14.28 -2.64
CA VAL A 244 -7.21 -15.04 -2.26
C VAL A 244 -6.63 -14.58 -0.93
N MET A 245 -6.62 -13.27 -0.68
CA MET A 245 -5.98 -12.68 0.51
C MET A 245 -6.99 -12.25 1.59
N GLY A 246 -8.31 -12.31 1.31
CA GLY A 246 -9.36 -11.91 2.27
C GLY A 246 -9.41 -10.41 2.56
N PHE A 247 -8.82 -9.59 1.71
CA PHE A 247 -8.84 -8.13 1.83
C PHE A 247 -10.22 -7.58 1.43
N ARG A 248 -10.45 -6.32 1.71
CA ARG A 248 -11.65 -5.58 1.29
C ARG A 248 -11.23 -4.34 0.54
N ASN A 249 -11.97 -4.01 -0.51
CA ASN A 249 -11.87 -2.70 -1.13
C ASN A 249 -12.48 -1.66 -0.18
N ILE A 250 -11.65 -0.75 0.33
CA ILE A 250 -12.09 0.30 1.26
C ILE A 250 -12.30 1.64 0.58
N LEU A 251 -11.67 1.89 -0.57
CA LEU A 251 -11.81 3.12 -1.36
C LEU A 251 -11.65 2.80 -2.84
N THR A 252 -12.43 3.51 -3.67
CA THR A 252 -12.33 3.45 -5.13
C THR A 252 -12.29 4.87 -5.67
N PHE A 253 -11.34 5.13 -6.54
CA PHE A 253 -11.17 6.39 -7.27
C PHE A 253 -11.27 6.09 -8.76
N ASP A 254 -12.21 6.73 -9.43
CA ASP A 254 -12.36 6.61 -10.88
C ASP A 254 -11.54 7.69 -11.63
N ASP A 255 -11.49 7.57 -12.93
CA ASP A 255 -10.78 8.48 -13.85
C ASP A 255 -11.29 9.93 -13.78
N LYS A 256 -12.54 10.16 -13.34
CA LYS A 256 -13.10 11.50 -13.15
C LYS A 256 -12.64 12.15 -11.85
N MET A 257 -12.36 11.33 -10.83
CA MET A 257 -11.85 11.79 -9.55
C MET A 257 -10.34 12.06 -9.61
N ILE A 258 -9.61 11.27 -10.42
CA ILE A 258 -8.16 11.38 -10.56
C ILE A 258 -7.80 11.68 -12.01
N SER A 259 -7.95 12.94 -12.40
CA SER A 259 -7.57 13.43 -13.73
C SER A 259 -7.10 14.87 -13.69
N THR A 260 -6.25 15.20 -14.66
CA THR A 260 -5.86 16.55 -15.03
C THR A 260 -6.43 16.87 -16.42
N GLU A 261 -5.98 17.98 -17.03
CA GLU A 261 -6.26 18.24 -18.43
C GLU A 261 -5.60 17.20 -19.37
N TYR A 262 -4.51 16.57 -18.93
CA TYR A 262 -3.64 15.76 -19.80
C TYR A 262 -3.79 14.26 -19.56
N SER A 263 -3.77 13.80 -18.32
CA SER A 263 -3.75 12.38 -17.98
C SER A 263 -4.75 12.01 -16.91
N ALA A 264 -5.05 10.70 -16.79
CA ALA A 264 -5.92 10.13 -15.78
C ALA A 264 -5.41 8.76 -15.31
N LEU A 265 -5.87 8.34 -14.14
CA LEU A 265 -5.69 6.96 -13.65
C LEU A 265 -6.93 6.53 -12.85
N MET A 266 -7.03 5.23 -12.62
CA MET A 266 -7.97 4.64 -11.67
C MET A 266 -7.20 3.99 -10.53
N SER A 267 -7.76 4.04 -9.32
CA SER A 267 -7.15 3.43 -8.14
C SER A 267 -8.19 2.77 -7.25
N LYS A 268 -7.85 1.59 -6.71
CA LYS A 268 -8.64 0.92 -5.68
C LYS A 268 -7.74 0.53 -4.51
N VAL A 269 -8.19 0.82 -3.30
CA VAL A 269 -7.42 0.55 -2.09
C VAL A 269 -7.91 -0.72 -1.43
N MET A 270 -7.04 -1.71 -1.35
CA MET A 270 -7.28 -2.97 -0.68
C MET A 270 -6.71 -2.93 0.73
N SER A 271 -7.47 -3.40 1.72
CA SER A 271 -7.05 -3.45 3.13
C SER A 271 -7.42 -4.78 3.76
N ASN A 272 -6.52 -5.32 4.59
CA ASN A 272 -6.82 -6.50 5.41
C ASN A 272 -7.79 -6.16 6.56
N GLY A 273 -8.27 -7.19 7.26
CA GLY A 273 -9.34 -7.06 8.25
C GLY A 273 -9.06 -6.09 9.40
N ASN A 274 -7.82 -5.98 9.87
CA ASN A 274 -7.43 -5.07 10.96
C ASN A 274 -6.89 -3.71 10.47
N GLY A 275 -6.72 -3.50 9.16
CA GLY A 275 -6.23 -2.26 8.57
C GLY A 275 -4.72 -2.00 8.71
N TYR A 276 -3.93 -2.98 9.14
CA TYR A 276 -2.48 -2.84 9.26
C TYR A 276 -1.75 -2.95 7.93
N VAL A 277 -2.36 -3.59 6.94
CA VAL A 277 -1.78 -3.77 5.61
C VAL A 277 -2.73 -3.21 4.57
N LYS A 278 -2.23 -2.31 3.73
CA LYS A 278 -3.01 -1.64 2.68
C LYS A 278 -2.21 -1.63 1.39
N PHE A 279 -2.89 -1.97 0.30
CA PHE A 279 -2.33 -1.97 -1.05
C PHE A 279 -3.28 -1.23 -2.01
N PRO A 280 -3.02 0.07 -2.28
CA PRO A 280 -3.62 0.73 -3.44
C PRO A 280 -3.12 0.07 -4.73
N ILE A 281 -4.02 -0.17 -5.67
CA ILE A 281 -3.74 -0.73 -6.99
C ILE A 281 -4.16 0.30 -8.03
N ASN A 282 -3.22 0.75 -8.83
CA ASN A 282 -3.43 1.75 -9.87
C ASN A 282 -3.37 1.12 -11.25
N GLU A 283 -4.24 1.55 -12.15
CA GLU A 283 -4.11 1.27 -13.58
C GLU A 283 -4.20 2.57 -14.39
N PRO A 284 -3.63 2.62 -15.61
CA PRO A 284 -3.80 3.75 -16.51
C PRO A 284 -5.28 3.97 -16.85
N ALA A 285 -5.66 5.24 -17.12
CA ALA A 285 -6.94 5.58 -17.70
C ALA A 285 -6.73 6.44 -18.94
N GLU A 286 -7.74 6.48 -19.84
CA GLU A 286 -7.67 7.25 -21.07
C GLU A 286 -7.48 8.74 -20.77
N GLY A 287 -6.47 9.34 -21.39
CA GLY A 287 -6.12 10.76 -21.28
C GLY A 287 -5.67 11.33 -22.63
N LYS A 288 -5.43 12.64 -22.69
CA LYS A 288 -4.88 13.28 -23.88
C LYS A 288 -3.39 12.96 -24.08
N LYS A 289 -2.71 12.63 -22.98
CA LYS A 289 -1.28 12.33 -22.92
C LYS A 289 -1.04 11.11 -22.01
N LYS A 290 0.17 10.58 -22.07
CA LYS A 290 0.60 9.44 -21.30
C LYS A 290 0.50 9.71 -19.79
N SER A 291 -0.15 8.80 -19.06
CA SER A 291 -0.22 8.88 -17.61
C SER A 291 1.10 8.48 -16.92
N GLN A 292 1.27 8.88 -15.68
CA GLN A 292 2.40 8.44 -14.85
C GLN A 292 2.46 6.90 -14.67
N ILE A 293 1.31 6.23 -14.74
CA ILE A 293 1.26 4.76 -14.63
C ILE A 293 1.81 4.13 -15.90
N GLU A 294 1.48 4.67 -17.08
CA GLU A 294 2.05 4.22 -18.34
C GLU A 294 3.55 4.48 -18.42
N GLU A 295 4.02 5.66 -17.95
CA GLU A 295 5.46 5.94 -17.84
C GLU A 295 6.16 4.90 -16.96
N TYR A 296 5.58 4.58 -15.79
CA TYR A 296 6.11 3.54 -14.90
C TYR A 296 6.22 2.19 -15.61
N LEU A 297 5.12 1.72 -16.24
CA LEU A 297 5.07 0.42 -16.92
C LEU A 297 6.09 0.31 -18.07
N GLU A 298 6.33 1.40 -18.78
CA GLU A 298 7.34 1.43 -19.86
C GLU A 298 8.77 1.36 -19.32
N PHE A 299 9.10 2.11 -18.27
CA PHE A 299 10.46 2.14 -17.72
C PHE A 299 10.77 0.92 -16.84
N TYR A 300 9.77 0.41 -16.13
CA TYR A 300 9.90 -0.83 -15.35
C TYR A 300 9.80 -2.08 -16.21
N GLU A 301 9.23 -1.97 -17.40
CA GLU A 301 8.98 -3.04 -18.37
C GLU A 301 8.05 -4.14 -17.83
N ASP A 302 7.26 -3.89 -16.80
CA ASP A 302 6.24 -4.78 -16.23
C ASP A 302 5.38 -4.04 -15.17
N GLU A 303 4.44 -4.76 -14.57
CA GLU A 303 3.72 -4.38 -13.36
C GLU A 303 4.66 -4.42 -12.14
N GLY A 304 4.45 -3.54 -11.15
CA GLY A 304 5.32 -3.52 -9.97
C GLY A 304 4.91 -2.49 -8.92
N VAL A 305 5.73 -2.33 -7.90
CA VAL A 305 5.49 -1.38 -6.80
C VAL A 305 5.98 0.01 -7.20
N GLN A 306 5.04 0.96 -7.26
CA GLN A 306 5.31 2.36 -7.61
C GLN A 306 5.91 3.13 -6.44
N HIS A 307 5.30 3.04 -5.27
CA HIS A 307 5.80 3.74 -4.09
C HIS A 307 5.49 3.02 -2.77
N MET A 308 6.25 3.41 -1.77
CA MET A 308 6.08 2.98 -0.40
C MET A 308 5.84 4.21 0.49
N ALA A 309 4.70 4.23 1.19
CA ALA A 309 4.36 5.28 2.12
C ALA A 309 4.89 4.96 3.53
N LEU A 310 5.66 5.90 4.06
CA LEU A 310 6.33 5.82 5.35
C LEU A 310 5.67 6.78 6.35
N ALA A 311 5.13 6.23 7.43
CA ALA A 311 4.45 7.02 8.44
C ALA A 311 5.43 7.77 9.35
N THR A 312 5.03 8.96 9.79
CA THR A 312 5.72 9.74 10.82
C THR A 312 4.72 10.40 11.78
N HIS A 313 5.18 10.81 12.96
CA HIS A 313 4.40 11.62 13.90
C HIS A 313 4.60 13.13 13.73
N ASP A 314 5.69 13.55 13.07
CA ASP A 314 6.03 14.95 12.83
C ASP A 314 6.57 15.09 11.41
N ILE A 315 5.66 15.32 10.47
CA ILE A 315 6.02 15.39 9.05
C ILE A 315 6.88 16.62 8.73
N VAL A 316 6.67 17.73 9.44
CA VAL A 316 7.45 18.96 9.22
C VAL A 316 8.92 18.72 9.57
N LYS A 317 9.18 18.12 10.73
CA LYS A 317 10.53 17.74 11.15
C LYS A 317 11.14 16.70 10.21
N THR A 318 10.40 15.62 9.94
CA THR A 318 10.86 14.51 9.09
C THR A 318 11.26 15.02 7.70
N VAL A 319 10.40 15.79 7.04
CA VAL A 319 10.67 16.31 5.68
C VAL A 319 11.84 17.33 5.70
N THR A 320 11.93 18.15 6.74
CA THR A 320 13.06 19.07 6.92
C THR A 320 14.39 18.29 7.00
N ASP A 321 14.42 17.24 7.82
CA ASP A 321 15.61 16.39 7.99
C ASP A 321 15.97 15.68 6.67
N LEU A 322 14.99 15.11 5.96
CA LEU A 322 15.17 14.43 4.67
C LEU A 322 15.72 15.40 3.61
N GLN A 323 15.11 16.59 3.46
CA GLN A 323 15.58 17.61 2.51
C GLN A 323 17.01 18.09 2.83
N SER A 324 17.34 18.26 4.11
CA SER A 324 18.68 18.67 4.53
C SER A 324 19.77 17.64 4.18
N ARG A 325 19.37 16.38 3.96
CA ARG A 325 20.23 15.27 3.57
C ARG A 325 20.20 14.96 2.08
N GLY A 326 19.53 15.82 1.28
CA GLY A 326 19.51 15.72 -0.18
C GLY A 326 18.36 14.90 -0.76
N VAL A 327 17.35 14.50 0.02
CA VAL A 327 16.14 13.90 -0.55
C VAL A 327 15.35 14.97 -1.28
N GLU A 328 15.08 14.73 -2.56
CA GLU A 328 14.27 15.62 -3.39
C GLU A 328 12.81 15.25 -3.35
N PHE A 329 11.93 16.25 -3.24
CA PHE A 329 10.49 16.10 -3.22
C PHE A 329 9.84 16.77 -4.44
N LEU A 330 8.67 16.29 -4.82
CA LEU A 330 7.82 16.90 -5.83
C LEU A 330 7.39 18.30 -5.36
N LYS A 331 7.42 19.27 -6.27
CA LYS A 331 7.04 20.66 -5.96
C LYS A 331 5.55 20.89 -6.17
N VAL A 332 4.88 21.30 -5.11
CA VAL A 332 3.47 21.70 -5.13
C VAL A 332 3.36 23.21 -5.36
N PRO A 333 2.47 23.70 -6.25
CA PRO A 333 2.27 25.13 -6.45
C PRO A 333 1.79 25.82 -5.17
N THR A 334 2.30 27.04 -4.92
CA THR A 334 1.94 27.81 -3.72
C THR A 334 0.45 28.16 -3.66
N VAL A 335 -0.22 28.30 -4.80
CA VAL A 335 -1.68 28.53 -4.89
C VAL A 335 -2.52 27.41 -4.25
N TYR A 336 -1.96 26.19 -4.09
CA TYR A 336 -2.60 25.10 -3.37
C TYR A 336 -2.95 25.49 -1.93
N TYR A 337 -2.11 26.30 -1.29
CA TYR A 337 -2.26 26.70 0.12
C TYR A 337 -3.21 27.88 0.32
N ASP A 338 -3.51 28.65 -0.72
CA ASP A 338 -4.37 29.83 -0.63
C ASP A 338 -5.82 29.45 -0.24
N GLU A 339 -6.29 28.25 -0.67
CA GLU A 339 -7.60 27.70 -0.35
C GLU A 339 -7.58 26.58 0.72
N LEU A 340 -6.41 26.30 1.29
CA LEU A 340 -6.22 25.14 2.17
C LEU A 340 -7.18 25.18 3.37
N THR A 341 -7.25 26.30 4.09
CA THR A 341 -8.08 26.44 5.29
C THR A 341 -9.58 26.28 4.97
N ASN A 342 -10.02 26.78 3.81
CA ASN A 342 -11.42 26.62 3.38
C ASN A 342 -11.75 25.15 3.07
N ARG A 343 -10.79 24.40 2.53
CA ARG A 343 -10.96 23.02 2.12
C ARG A 343 -10.86 22.01 3.27
N VAL A 344 -9.88 22.19 4.16
CA VAL A 344 -9.59 21.20 5.24
C VAL A 344 -10.03 21.66 6.63
N GLY A 345 -10.43 22.93 6.80
CA GLY A 345 -10.77 23.50 8.10
C GLY A 345 -9.55 23.67 9.02
N HIS A 346 -9.76 23.55 10.32
CA HIS A 346 -8.69 23.69 11.31
C HIS A 346 -7.79 22.46 11.33
N ILE A 347 -6.47 22.71 11.36
CA ILE A 347 -5.40 21.73 11.58
C ILE A 347 -4.47 22.22 12.68
N ASP A 348 -3.71 21.32 13.31
CA ASP A 348 -2.80 21.68 14.42
C ASP A 348 -1.50 22.30 13.92
N GLU A 349 -1.09 22.00 12.69
CA GLU A 349 0.16 22.47 12.08
C GLU A 349 0.02 23.87 11.51
N ASP A 350 1.09 24.67 11.61
CA ASP A 350 1.18 25.97 10.95
C ASP A 350 1.27 25.80 9.43
N ILE A 351 0.53 26.61 8.67
CA ILE A 351 0.45 26.54 7.21
C ILE A 351 1.79 26.96 6.55
N GLU A 352 2.50 27.95 7.08
CA GLU A 352 3.73 28.45 6.48
C GLU A 352 4.85 27.41 6.37
N PRO A 353 5.16 26.59 7.41
CA PRO A 353 6.05 25.46 7.26
C PRO A 353 5.59 24.44 6.21
N LEU A 354 4.29 24.13 6.17
CA LEU A 354 3.72 23.19 5.18
C LEU A 354 3.93 23.70 3.76
N LYS A 355 3.60 24.98 3.52
CA LYS A 355 3.79 25.67 2.25
C LYS A 355 5.26 25.70 1.82
N LYS A 356 6.18 26.02 2.74
CA LYS A 356 7.61 26.07 2.48
C LYS A 356 8.18 24.70 2.06
N LEU A 357 7.69 23.63 2.71
CA LEU A 357 8.17 22.27 2.47
C LEU A 357 7.43 21.56 1.32
N GLY A 358 6.27 22.07 0.88
CA GLY A 358 5.45 21.45 -0.14
C GLY A 358 4.54 20.33 0.38
N ILE A 359 4.21 20.33 1.68
CA ILE A 359 3.40 19.28 2.32
C ILE A 359 1.93 19.50 2.00
N LEU A 360 1.30 18.47 1.45
CA LEU A 360 -0.14 18.43 1.12
C LEU A 360 -0.96 18.05 2.35
N VAL A 361 -2.20 18.53 2.43
CA VAL A 361 -3.14 18.23 3.52
C VAL A 361 -4.48 17.83 2.93
N ASP A 362 -5.10 16.79 3.45
CA ASP A 362 -6.45 16.39 3.11
C ASP A 362 -7.22 15.96 4.35
N ARG A 363 -8.56 15.95 4.27
CA ARG A 363 -9.45 15.64 5.39
C ARG A 363 -10.53 14.66 4.97
N ASP A 364 -10.86 13.75 5.88
CA ASP A 364 -12.03 12.88 5.82
C ASP A 364 -12.91 13.04 7.07
N ASP A 365 -13.91 12.16 7.20
CA ASP A 365 -14.86 12.23 8.34
C ASP A 365 -14.20 11.90 9.68
N GLU A 366 -13.08 11.17 9.69
CA GLU A 366 -12.38 10.75 10.90
C GLU A 366 -11.24 11.68 11.33
N GLY A 367 -10.77 12.56 10.43
CA GLY A 367 -9.68 13.47 10.74
C GLY A 367 -9.01 14.07 9.52
N TYR A 368 -7.71 14.33 9.61
CA TYR A 368 -6.93 14.82 8.47
C TYR A 368 -5.60 14.06 8.36
N LEU A 369 -5.00 14.15 7.20
CA LEU A 369 -3.68 13.61 6.91
C LEU A 369 -2.80 14.68 6.24
N LEU A 370 -1.50 14.53 6.43
CA LEU A 370 -0.49 15.32 5.76
C LEU A 370 0.41 14.36 4.97
N GLN A 371 0.75 14.72 3.75
CA GLN A 371 1.56 13.86 2.88
C GLN A 371 2.42 14.65 1.91
N ILE A 372 3.55 14.07 1.52
CA ILE A 372 4.44 14.60 0.49
C ILE A 372 5.15 13.43 -0.20
N PHE A 373 5.51 13.62 -1.46
CA PHE A 373 6.09 12.58 -2.30
C PHE A 373 7.49 12.97 -2.75
N THR A 374 8.43 12.04 -2.67
CA THR A 374 9.76 12.26 -3.23
C THR A 374 9.68 12.25 -4.75
N LYS A 375 10.69 12.84 -5.42
CA LYS A 375 10.98 12.44 -6.79
C LYS A 375 11.36 10.96 -6.82
N PRO A 376 11.34 10.31 -8.00
CA PRO A 376 11.91 8.98 -8.13
C PRO A 376 13.31 8.94 -7.51
N VAL A 377 13.59 7.87 -6.75
CA VAL A 377 14.89 7.71 -6.06
C VAL A 377 15.94 7.02 -6.93
N GLU A 378 15.58 6.76 -8.16
CA GLU A 378 16.35 6.07 -9.19
C GLU A 378 16.32 6.87 -10.49
N ASP A 379 17.27 6.58 -11.42
CA ASP A 379 17.31 7.23 -12.74
C ASP A 379 16.09 6.86 -13.60
N ARG A 380 15.57 5.62 -13.48
CA ARG A 380 14.29 5.25 -14.06
C ARG A 380 13.18 5.89 -13.22
N PRO A 381 12.17 6.54 -13.81
CA PRO A 381 11.09 7.19 -13.07
C PRO A 381 10.06 6.15 -12.55
N THR A 382 10.52 5.20 -11.75
CA THR A 382 9.73 4.06 -11.29
C THR A 382 9.40 4.15 -9.81
N LEU A 383 10.38 4.02 -8.91
CA LEU A 383 10.16 3.97 -7.48
C LEU A 383 10.32 5.33 -6.81
N PHE A 384 9.37 5.70 -5.95
CA PHE A 384 9.47 6.86 -5.06
C PHE A 384 8.89 6.55 -3.67
N PHE A 385 9.01 7.50 -2.74
CA PHE A 385 8.48 7.37 -1.39
C PHE A 385 7.44 8.45 -1.11
N GLU A 386 6.45 8.08 -0.31
CA GLU A 386 5.54 9.00 0.34
C GLU A 386 5.91 9.13 1.81
N ILE A 387 5.91 10.34 2.36
CA ILE A 387 5.95 10.58 3.79
C ILE A 387 4.56 10.99 4.22
N ILE A 388 3.97 10.27 5.17
CA ILE A 388 2.59 10.48 5.60
C ILE A 388 2.48 10.62 7.11
N GLN A 389 1.69 11.59 7.56
CA GLN A 389 1.25 11.75 8.94
C GLN A 389 -0.27 11.71 8.99
N ARG A 390 -0.84 10.80 9.80
CA ARG A 390 -2.27 10.66 9.99
C ARG A 390 -2.69 11.25 11.34
N LYS A 391 -3.63 12.17 11.32
CA LYS A 391 -4.31 12.76 12.47
C LYS A 391 -5.78 12.29 12.49
N GLY A 392 -5.97 10.97 12.61
CA GLY A 392 -7.28 10.32 12.59
C GLY A 392 -7.74 9.85 11.22
N ALA A 393 -7.36 10.52 10.14
CA ALA A 393 -7.80 10.18 8.79
C ALA A 393 -7.46 8.75 8.37
N LYS A 394 -8.40 8.11 7.68
CA LYS A 394 -8.27 6.78 7.10
C LYS A 394 -8.17 6.80 5.57
N SER A 395 -8.48 7.95 4.96
CA SER A 395 -8.42 8.19 3.52
C SER A 395 -6.97 8.20 2.99
N PHE A 396 -6.84 8.41 1.68
CA PHE A 396 -5.57 8.45 0.95
C PHE A 396 -5.33 9.80 0.26
N GLY A 397 -5.96 10.86 0.74
CA GLY A 397 -5.71 12.21 0.24
C GLY A 397 -6.34 12.51 -1.11
N ALA A 398 -7.61 12.13 -1.32
CA ALA A 398 -8.34 12.39 -2.56
C ALA A 398 -8.28 13.85 -3.00
N GLY A 399 -8.41 14.79 -2.04
CA GLY A 399 -8.31 16.22 -2.29
C GLY A 399 -6.91 16.70 -2.71
N ASN A 400 -5.89 15.87 -2.59
CA ASN A 400 -4.51 16.18 -2.97
C ASN A 400 -4.15 15.64 -4.37
N PHE A 401 -4.95 14.73 -4.94
CA PHE A 401 -4.61 14.04 -6.20
C PHE A 401 -4.30 14.99 -7.34
N LYS A 402 -5.13 16.03 -7.53
CA LYS A 402 -4.90 16.99 -8.59
C LYS A 402 -3.53 17.68 -8.47
N ALA A 403 -3.17 18.15 -7.28
CA ALA A 403 -1.89 18.81 -7.04
C ALA A 403 -0.69 17.86 -7.21
N LEU A 404 -0.84 16.61 -6.78
CA LEU A 404 0.15 15.56 -6.99
C LEU A 404 0.34 15.26 -8.47
N PHE A 405 -0.76 15.06 -9.20
CA PHE A 405 -0.72 14.78 -10.64
C PHE A 405 -0.04 15.90 -11.43
N GLU A 406 -0.45 17.14 -11.22
CA GLU A 406 0.17 18.30 -11.87
C GLU A 406 1.69 18.41 -11.53
N ALA A 407 2.09 17.96 -10.33
CA ALA A 407 3.51 17.93 -9.97
C ALA A 407 4.27 16.82 -10.72
N ILE A 408 3.68 15.64 -10.86
CA ILE A 408 4.28 14.51 -11.59
C ILE A 408 4.31 14.81 -13.10
N GLU A 409 3.25 15.36 -13.68
CA GLU A 409 3.20 15.74 -15.10
C GLU A 409 4.29 16.75 -15.46
N ARG A 410 4.61 17.69 -14.56
CA ARG A 410 5.75 18.61 -14.77
C ARG A 410 7.10 17.87 -14.82
N GLU A 411 7.28 16.87 -13.96
CA GLU A 411 8.50 16.03 -14.01
C GLU A 411 8.53 15.17 -15.27
N GLN A 412 7.40 14.65 -15.75
CA GLN A 412 7.29 13.92 -17.02
C GLN A 412 7.62 14.84 -18.23
N ASP A 413 7.12 16.07 -18.22
CA ASP A 413 7.40 17.06 -19.29
C ASP A 413 8.90 17.40 -19.34
N LEU A 414 9.56 17.57 -18.17
CA LEU A 414 11.01 17.81 -18.10
C LEU A 414 11.82 16.63 -18.66
N ARG A 415 11.30 15.42 -18.57
CA ARG A 415 11.92 14.22 -19.17
C ARG A 415 11.52 13.99 -20.63
N GLY A 416 10.58 14.79 -21.18
CA GLY A 416 10.04 14.62 -22.52
C GLY A 416 9.07 13.43 -22.69
N ASN A 417 8.44 12.97 -21.60
CA ASN A 417 7.55 11.81 -21.56
C ASN A 417 6.06 12.18 -21.42
N LEU A 418 5.73 13.46 -21.33
CA LEU A 418 4.34 13.93 -21.24
C LEU A 418 3.71 14.17 -22.61
#